data_e78fae8e3c6b2ae55f843499093ce154
#
_entry.id   e78fae8e3c6b2ae55f843499093ce154
#
_cell.length_a   1.000
_cell.length_b   1.000
_cell.length_c   1.000
_cell.angle_alpha   90.00
_cell.angle_beta   90.00
_cell.angle_gamma   90.00
#
_symmetry.space_group_name_H-M   'P 1'
#
loop_
_entity.id
_entity.type
_entity.pdbx_description
1 polymer ?
#
loop_
_entity_poly.entity_id
_entity_poly.type
_entity_poly.pdbx_seq_one_letter_code
_entity_poly.pdbx_strand_id
1 'polypeptide(L)'
;EVAYQTEMKAPEYLKINPFGKVPVLVDGDIVIYELGAVCAYLTDKFADKGLAPALNDPKRGLYYRWLMFISGPWEAASTNKMLGVEIKSDYKMFVGYGDYQEAYHAFIQGLNEADPYLCGQQFTTADVMVAAMLFWQLKMGEVQSHPAIERYLQSVSQRPSYQKFAEFFSNA
;
A
#
# COMPACT_ATOMS: atom_id res chain seq x y z
N GLU A 1 18.42 -2.50 10.10
CA GLU A 1 18.25 -2.59 8.63
C GLU A 1 18.55 -4.02 8.17
N VAL A 2 17.93 -4.45 7.09
CA VAL A 2 18.13 -5.78 6.48
C VAL A 2 18.49 -5.56 5.02
N ALA A 3 19.65 -6.07 4.60
CA ALA A 3 20.11 -5.87 3.23
C ALA A 3 19.27 -6.65 2.22
N TYR A 4 18.86 -5.95 1.16
CA TYR A 4 18.06 -6.54 0.07
C TYR A 4 18.85 -7.67 -0.62
N GLN A 5 18.11 -8.72 -1.00
CA GLN A 5 18.60 -9.91 -1.73
C GLN A 5 19.59 -10.80 -0.96
N THR A 6 20.28 -10.30 0.05
CA THR A 6 21.28 -11.05 0.84
C THR A 6 20.73 -11.43 2.22
N GLU A 7 20.72 -10.50 3.17
CA GLU A 7 20.30 -10.79 4.54
C GLU A 7 18.82 -11.22 4.64
N MET A 8 17.92 -10.65 3.82
CA MET A 8 16.53 -11.08 3.78
C MET A 8 16.34 -12.53 3.27
N LYS A 9 17.37 -13.16 2.70
CA LYS A 9 17.39 -14.56 2.28
C LYS A 9 18.23 -15.45 3.19
N ALA A 10 18.86 -14.89 4.21
CA ALA A 10 19.60 -15.66 5.20
C ALA A 10 18.66 -16.60 6.00
N PRO A 11 19.16 -17.80 6.39
CA PRO A 11 18.34 -18.78 7.13
C PRO A 11 17.71 -18.21 8.41
N GLU A 12 18.39 -17.30 9.09
CA GLU A 12 17.88 -16.68 10.32
C GLU A 12 16.70 -15.74 10.04
N TYR A 13 16.75 -14.97 8.94
CA TYR A 13 15.63 -14.13 8.54
C TYR A 13 14.45 -14.95 8.02
N LEU A 14 14.71 -16.04 7.29
CA LEU A 14 13.66 -16.93 6.79
C LEU A 14 12.86 -17.63 7.92
N LYS A 15 13.42 -17.74 9.13
CA LYS A 15 12.67 -18.18 10.32
C LYS A 15 11.63 -17.14 10.77
N ILE A 16 11.90 -15.86 10.51
CA ILE A 16 11.01 -14.74 10.84
C ILE A 16 9.97 -14.54 9.75
N ASN A 17 10.41 -14.48 8.49
CA ASN A 17 9.52 -14.40 7.33
C ASN A 17 9.91 -15.44 6.26
N PRO A 18 9.12 -16.49 6.10
CA PRO A 18 9.43 -17.58 5.17
C PRO A 18 9.49 -17.14 3.70
N PHE A 19 8.86 -16.02 3.33
CA PHE A 19 8.99 -15.43 1.99
C PHE A 19 10.35 -14.72 1.80
N GLY A 20 11.06 -14.41 2.89
CA GLY A 20 12.28 -13.60 2.83
C GLY A 20 12.02 -12.25 2.18
N LYS A 21 11.01 -11.55 2.66
CA LYS A 21 10.57 -10.22 2.20
C LYS A 21 10.50 -9.25 3.37
N VAL A 22 10.51 -7.98 3.07
CA VAL A 22 10.28 -6.87 4.01
C VAL A 22 9.00 -6.14 3.60
N PRO A 23 8.28 -5.50 4.54
CA PRO A 23 8.59 -5.37 5.96
C PRO A 23 8.18 -6.58 6.81
N VAL A 24 8.74 -6.64 8.02
CA VAL A 24 8.30 -7.54 9.09
C VAL A 24 8.24 -6.74 10.38
N LEU A 25 7.20 -6.96 11.15
CA LEU A 25 7.04 -6.43 12.51
C LEU A 25 7.19 -7.59 13.51
N VAL A 26 8.04 -7.39 14.52
CA VAL A 26 8.15 -8.28 15.69
C VAL A 26 7.69 -7.49 16.91
N ASP A 27 6.70 -8.00 17.62
CA ASP A 27 6.14 -7.37 18.82
C ASP A 27 5.97 -8.43 19.92
N GLY A 28 6.95 -8.48 20.83
CA GLY A 28 7.09 -9.59 21.79
C GLY A 28 7.31 -10.91 21.04
N ASP A 29 6.43 -11.85 21.27
CA ASP A 29 6.47 -13.18 20.63
C ASP A 29 5.70 -13.25 19.30
N ILE A 30 5.05 -12.14 18.89
CA ILE A 30 4.25 -12.11 17.68
C ILE A 30 5.09 -11.59 16.52
N VAL A 31 5.09 -12.33 15.42
CA VAL A 31 5.72 -11.93 14.15
C VAL A 31 4.62 -11.67 13.12
N ILE A 32 4.64 -10.48 12.53
CA ILE A 32 3.66 -10.04 11.52
C ILE A 32 4.42 -9.64 10.27
N TYR A 33 4.19 -10.31 9.19
CA TYR A 33 4.56 -9.91 7.84
C TYR A 33 3.29 -9.64 7.03
N GLU A 34 3.41 -9.18 5.79
CA GLU A 34 2.37 -8.53 4.98
C GLU A 34 2.12 -7.08 5.43
N LEU A 35 2.45 -6.13 4.57
CA LEU A 35 2.38 -4.70 4.88
C LEU A 35 0.99 -4.27 5.36
N GLY A 36 -0.09 -4.79 4.73
CA GLY A 36 -1.46 -4.50 5.13
C GLY A 36 -1.77 -4.98 6.55
N ALA A 37 -1.28 -6.16 6.92
CA ALA A 37 -1.45 -6.70 8.27
C ALA A 37 -0.64 -5.92 9.31
N VAL A 38 0.60 -5.54 9.00
CA VAL A 38 1.44 -4.69 9.86
C VAL A 38 0.76 -3.35 10.10
N CYS A 39 0.24 -2.70 9.05
CA CYS A 39 -0.47 -1.43 9.17
C CYS A 39 -1.74 -1.55 10.01
N ALA A 40 -2.55 -2.58 9.78
CA ALA A 40 -3.78 -2.81 10.55
C ALA A 40 -3.47 -3.06 12.04
N TYR A 41 -2.50 -3.94 12.34
CA TYR A 41 -2.09 -4.25 13.70
C TYR A 41 -1.59 -3.02 14.47
N LEU A 42 -0.67 -2.25 13.86
CA LEU A 42 -0.12 -1.04 14.49
C LEU A 42 -1.21 0.01 14.73
N THR A 43 -2.14 0.14 13.80
CA THR A 43 -3.26 1.08 13.93
C THR A 43 -4.18 0.71 15.09
N ASP A 44 -4.46 -0.58 15.29
CA ASP A 44 -5.30 -1.05 16.39
C ASP A 44 -4.53 -0.99 17.72
N LYS A 45 -3.25 -1.35 17.74
CA LYS A 45 -2.38 -1.26 18.92
C LYS A 45 -2.23 0.17 19.42
N PHE A 46 -2.18 1.15 18.52
CA PHE A 46 -2.04 2.58 18.80
C PHE A 46 -3.30 3.36 18.38
N ALA A 47 -4.47 2.86 18.75
CA ALA A 47 -5.76 3.43 18.36
C ALA A 47 -5.93 4.92 18.76
N ASP A 48 -5.25 5.34 19.84
CA ASP A 48 -5.20 6.74 20.29
C ASP A 48 -4.56 7.71 19.26
N LYS A 49 -3.78 7.21 18.33
CA LYS A 49 -3.17 8.02 17.24
C LYS A 49 -4.14 8.35 16.12
N GLY A 50 -5.32 7.73 16.09
CA GLY A 50 -6.36 8.03 15.11
C GLY A 50 -5.97 7.73 13.66
N LEU A 51 -5.16 6.70 13.40
CA LEU A 51 -4.70 6.33 12.06
C LEU A 51 -5.59 5.29 11.37
N ALA A 52 -6.78 5.04 11.90
CA ALA A 52 -7.90 4.38 11.21
C ALA A 52 -9.22 4.94 11.72
N PRO A 53 -10.32 4.84 10.94
CA PRO A 53 -11.66 5.11 11.42
C PRO A 53 -11.99 4.21 12.61
N ALA A 54 -12.82 4.68 13.55
CA ALA A 54 -13.25 3.86 14.69
C ALA A 54 -13.94 2.57 14.23
N LEU A 55 -13.91 1.52 15.07
CA LEU A 55 -14.47 0.21 14.70
C LEU A 55 -15.96 0.25 14.32
N ASN A 56 -16.70 1.19 14.89
CA ASN A 56 -18.13 1.40 14.62
C ASN A 56 -18.40 2.48 13.55
N ASP A 57 -17.37 3.10 12.98
CA ASP A 57 -17.51 4.06 11.88
C ASP A 57 -17.68 3.29 10.55
N PRO A 58 -18.73 3.58 9.74
CA PRO A 58 -18.90 2.96 8.42
C PRO A 58 -17.68 3.10 7.50
N LYS A 59 -16.88 4.16 7.66
CA LYS A 59 -15.63 4.38 6.92
C LYS A 59 -14.56 3.34 7.21
N ARG A 60 -14.71 2.55 8.29
CA ARG A 60 -13.82 1.40 8.56
C ARG A 60 -13.84 0.39 7.42
N GLY A 61 -14.97 0.22 6.74
CA GLY A 61 -15.07 -0.61 5.53
C GLY A 61 -14.21 -0.08 4.37
N LEU A 62 -14.20 1.25 4.15
CA LEU A 62 -13.33 1.88 3.14
C LEU A 62 -11.85 1.69 3.48
N TYR A 63 -11.48 1.84 4.75
CA TYR A 63 -10.14 1.61 5.24
C TYR A 63 -9.65 0.17 4.91
N TYR A 64 -10.43 -0.85 5.25
CA TYR A 64 -10.10 -2.24 4.93
C TYR A 64 -10.05 -2.49 3.42
N ARG A 65 -11.00 -1.93 2.66
CA ARG A 65 -10.99 -2.01 1.19
C ARG A 65 -9.64 -1.56 0.62
N TRP A 66 -9.12 -0.42 1.08
CA TRP A 66 -7.86 0.12 0.59
C TRP A 66 -6.66 -0.72 1.00
N LEU A 67 -6.59 -1.19 2.25
CA LEU A 67 -5.51 -2.09 2.69
C LEU A 67 -5.46 -3.35 1.82
N MET A 68 -6.62 -3.98 1.58
CA MET A 68 -6.71 -5.21 0.79
C MET A 68 -6.48 -4.95 -0.70
N PHE A 69 -7.00 -3.85 -1.24
CA PHE A 69 -6.83 -3.50 -2.65
C PHE A 69 -5.35 -3.29 -3.01
N ILE A 70 -4.62 -2.54 -2.20
CA ILE A 70 -3.20 -2.26 -2.46
C ILE A 70 -2.34 -3.51 -2.33
N SER A 71 -2.56 -4.33 -1.30
CA SER A 71 -1.75 -5.53 -1.03
C SER A 71 -2.13 -6.75 -1.89
N GLY A 72 -3.21 -6.69 -2.62
CA GLY A 72 -3.68 -7.80 -3.43
C GLY A 72 -3.90 -7.40 -4.88
N PRO A 73 -5.13 -6.97 -5.26
CA PRO A 73 -5.47 -6.67 -6.65
C PRO A 73 -4.50 -5.72 -7.35
N TRP A 74 -4.12 -4.61 -6.72
CA TRP A 74 -3.24 -3.63 -7.33
C TRP A 74 -1.80 -4.13 -7.47
N GLU A 75 -1.25 -4.73 -6.42
CA GLU A 75 0.12 -5.28 -6.46
C GLU A 75 0.23 -6.39 -7.50
N ALA A 76 -0.74 -7.31 -7.55
CA ALA A 76 -0.76 -8.38 -8.55
C ALA A 76 -0.88 -7.84 -9.98
N ALA A 77 -1.77 -6.87 -10.21
CA ALA A 77 -1.96 -6.25 -11.53
C ALA A 77 -0.69 -5.53 -12.01
N SER A 78 -0.08 -4.71 -11.15
CA SER A 78 1.14 -3.95 -11.48
C SER A 78 2.34 -4.88 -11.68
N THR A 79 2.50 -5.90 -10.85
CA THR A 79 3.57 -6.89 -11.00
C THR A 79 3.42 -7.67 -12.29
N ASN A 80 2.22 -8.15 -12.62
CA ASN A 80 1.97 -8.86 -13.87
C ASN A 80 2.23 -7.98 -15.09
N LYS A 81 1.83 -6.71 -15.05
CA LYS A 81 2.18 -5.74 -16.11
C LYS A 81 3.70 -5.60 -16.26
N MET A 82 4.43 -5.42 -15.17
CA MET A 82 5.89 -5.29 -15.17
C MET A 82 6.57 -6.54 -15.75
N LEU A 83 6.04 -7.71 -15.45
CA LEU A 83 6.55 -9.00 -15.95
C LEU A 83 6.09 -9.34 -17.38
N GLY A 84 5.25 -8.51 -18.02
CA GLY A 84 4.69 -8.78 -19.34
C GLY A 84 3.68 -9.92 -19.37
N VAL A 85 3.06 -10.22 -18.23
CA VAL A 85 2.02 -11.26 -18.13
C VAL A 85 0.69 -10.66 -18.60
N GLU A 86 0.17 -11.21 -19.72
CA GLU A 86 -1.14 -10.84 -20.24
C GLU A 86 -2.23 -11.81 -19.76
N ILE A 87 -3.29 -11.26 -19.22
CA ILE A 87 -4.48 -12.04 -18.83
C ILE A 87 -5.38 -12.19 -20.06
N LYS A 88 -5.50 -13.41 -20.56
CA LYS A 88 -6.41 -13.71 -21.69
C LYS A 88 -7.84 -13.43 -21.28
N SER A 89 -8.65 -12.95 -22.22
CA SER A 89 -10.06 -12.54 -22.00
C SER A 89 -10.88 -13.60 -21.27
N ASP A 90 -10.72 -14.87 -21.66
CA ASP A 90 -11.47 -16.01 -21.12
C ASP A 90 -11.13 -16.33 -19.65
N TYR A 91 -9.99 -15.80 -19.15
CA TYR A 91 -9.51 -16.04 -17.79
C TYR A 91 -9.72 -14.83 -16.87
N LYS A 92 -10.10 -13.66 -17.37
CA LYS A 92 -10.29 -12.46 -16.55
C LYS A 92 -11.26 -12.66 -15.38
N MET A 93 -12.33 -13.44 -15.58
CA MET A 93 -13.30 -13.75 -14.54
C MET A 93 -12.74 -14.54 -13.35
N PHE A 94 -11.62 -15.22 -13.53
CA PHE A 94 -10.95 -15.99 -12.47
C PHE A 94 -9.85 -15.21 -11.78
N VAL A 95 -9.47 -14.04 -12.32
CA VAL A 95 -8.41 -13.17 -11.79
C VAL A 95 -9.08 -12.04 -11.01
N GLY A 96 -8.78 -11.94 -9.72
CA GLY A 96 -9.46 -11.02 -8.79
C GLY A 96 -9.36 -9.52 -9.14
N TYR A 97 -8.49 -9.13 -10.06
CA TYR A 97 -8.34 -7.77 -10.56
C TYR A 97 -8.72 -7.62 -12.05
N GLY A 98 -9.14 -8.72 -12.73
CA GLY A 98 -9.40 -8.70 -14.17
C GLY A 98 -8.11 -8.58 -14.99
N ASP A 99 -7.81 -7.38 -15.48
CA ASP A 99 -6.51 -7.04 -16.05
C ASP A 99 -5.97 -5.71 -15.44
N TYR A 100 -4.77 -5.28 -15.89
CA TYR A 100 -4.17 -4.05 -15.40
C TYR A 100 -5.04 -2.80 -15.64
N GLN A 101 -5.72 -2.71 -16.78
CA GLN A 101 -6.54 -1.54 -17.10
C GLN A 101 -7.78 -1.46 -16.20
N GLU A 102 -8.40 -2.61 -15.92
CA GLU A 102 -9.53 -2.69 -15.01
C GLU A 102 -9.11 -2.32 -13.58
N ALA A 103 -7.98 -2.85 -13.11
CA ALA A 103 -7.41 -2.48 -11.81
C ALA A 103 -7.04 -0.98 -11.72
N TYR A 104 -6.41 -0.44 -12.77
CA TYR A 104 -6.06 0.97 -12.85
C TYR A 104 -7.30 1.85 -12.84
N HIS A 105 -8.32 1.50 -13.62
CA HIS A 105 -9.58 2.24 -13.64
C HIS A 105 -10.24 2.28 -12.27
N ALA A 106 -10.33 1.12 -11.61
CA ALA A 106 -10.88 1.02 -10.24
C ALA A 106 -10.06 1.86 -9.23
N PHE A 107 -8.73 1.88 -9.38
CA PHE A 107 -7.85 2.70 -8.56
C PHE A 107 -8.12 4.19 -8.75
N ILE A 108 -8.15 4.66 -9.99
CA ILE A 108 -8.43 6.07 -10.31
C ILE A 108 -9.81 6.48 -9.83
N GLN A 109 -10.83 5.63 -10.01
CA GLN A 109 -12.17 5.90 -9.50
C GLN A 109 -12.16 6.08 -7.98
N GLY A 110 -11.49 5.19 -7.25
CA GLY A 110 -11.37 5.32 -5.79
C GLY A 110 -10.61 6.57 -5.35
N LEU A 111 -9.55 6.98 -6.08
CA LEU A 111 -8.83 8.22 -5.80
C LEU A 111 -9.65 9.49 -6.12
N ASN A 112 -10.60 9.42 -7.06
CA ASN A 112 -11.53 10.52 -7.30
C ASN A 112 -12.52 10.73 -6.15
N GLU A 113 -12.80 9.69 -5.37
CA GLU A 113 -13.67 9.75 -4.18
C GLU A 113 -12.92 10.28 -2.94
N ALA A 114 -11.58 10.34 -2.96
CA ALA A 114 -10.76 10.82 -1.85
C ALA A 114 -10.93 12.34 -1.65
N ASP A 115 -11.23 12.75 -0.39
CA ASP A 115 -11.39 14.16 -0.02
C ASP A 115 -10.97 14.47 1.44
N PRO A 116 -9.77 14.96 1.71
CA PRO A 116 -8.59 14.89 0.84
C PRO A 116 -7.89 13.52 0.89
N TYR A 117 -8.34 12.63 1.80
CA TYR A 117 -7.75 11.30 2.06
C TYR A 117 -8.72 10.18 1.68
N LEU A 118 -8.23 8.96 1.64
CA LEU A 118 -8.97 7.78 1.21
C LEU A 118 -10.21 7.46 2.07
N CYS A 119 -10.18 7.87 3.35
CA CYS A 119 -11.30 7.74 4.27
C CYS A 119 -11.99 9.09 4.57
N GLY A 120 -11.92 10.05 3.66
CA GLY A 120 -12.46 11.40 3.79
C GLY A 120 -11.46 12.34 4.49
N GLN A 121 -11.88 13.04 5.55
CA GLN A 121 -11.04 14.04 6.21
C GLN A 121 -9.95 13.44 7.12
N GLN A 122 -10.04 12.16 7.43
CA GLN A 122 -9.10 11.46 8.30
C GLN A 122 -7.99 10.80 7.51
N PHE A 123 -6.73 11.18 7.77
CA PHE A 123 -5.55 10.46 7.28
C PHE A 123 -5.41 9.13 8.04
N THR A 124 -5.18 8.06 7.31
CA THR A 124 -5.11 6.70 7.84
C THR A 124 -3.85 5.97 7.37
N THR A 125 -3.56 4.78 7.92
CA THR A 125 -2.47 3.96 7.39
C THR A 125 -2.76 3.43 5.98
N ALA A 126 -4.01 3.43 5.52
CA ALA A 126 -4.31 3.19 4.11
C ALA A 126 -3.69 4.27 3.21
N ASP A 127 -3.73 5.54 3.64
CA ASP A 127 -3.06 6.64 2.91
C ASP A 127 -1.54 6.48 2.92
N VAL A 128 -0.95 5.97 4.02
CA VAL A 128 0.48 5.67 4.08
C VAL A 128 0.85 4.65 3.00
N MET A 129 0.11 3.54 2.91
CA MET A 129 0.40 2.48 1.95
C MET A 129 0.20 2.94 0.50
N VAL A 130 -0.95 3.55 0.21
CA VAL A 130 -1.30 4.00 -1.15
C VAL A 130 -0.34 5.07 -1.65
N ALA A 131 -0.04 6.08 -0.81
CA ALA A 131 0.85 7.15 -1.21
C ALA A 131 2.29 6.66 -1.41
N ALA A 132 2.81 5.81 -0.50
CA ALA A 132 4.14 5.24 -0.64
C ALA A 132 4.29 4.42 -1.94
N MET A 133 3.28 3.58 -2.25
CA MET A 133 3.23 2.81 -3.49
C MET A 133 3.22 3.73 -4.71
N LEU A 134 2.35 4.74 -4.74
CA LEU A 134 2.24 5.66 -5.86
C LEU A 134 3.52 6.48 -6.09
N PHE A 135 4.14 7.00 -5.02
CA PHE A 135 5.42 7.72 -5.15
C PHE A 135 6.50 6.83 -5.76
N TRP A 136 6.58 5.57 -5.31
CA TRP A 136 7.51 4.61 -5.85
C TRP A 136 7.23 4.31 -7.32
N GLN A 137 6.00 3.95 -7.66
CA GLN A 137 5.62 3.57 -9.02
C GLN A 137 5.74 4.72 -10.02
N LEU A 138 5.44 5.95 -9.62
CA LEU A 138 5.67 7.14 -10.46
C LEU A 138 7.17 7.37 -10.69
N LYS A 139 8.00 7.25 -9.64
CA LYS A 139 9.46 7.39 -9.76
C LYS A 139 10.06 6.35 -10.70
N MET A 140 9.55 5.12 -10.67
CA MET A 140 10.02 4.01 -11.52
C MET A 140 9.38 4.01 -12.92
N GLY A 141 8.43 4.91 -13.21
CA GLY A 141 7.70 4.94 -14.48
C GLY A 141 6.73 3.77 -14.68
N GLU A 142 6.37 3.07 -13.61
CA GLU A 142 5.47 1.90 -13.65
C GLU A 142 4.00 2.30 -13.78
N VAL A 143 3.65 3.46 -13.26
CA VAL A 143 2.30 4.05 -13.36
C VAL A 143 2.38 5.40 -14.07
N GLN A 144 1.39 5.69 -14.91
CA GLN A 144 1.28 7.00 -15.55
C GLN A 144 0.65 8.00 -14.59
N SER A 145 1.10 9.26 -14.65
CA SER A 145 0.46 10.33 -13.91
C SER A 145 -0.98 10.54 -14.37
N HIS A 146 -1.83 10.90 -13.42
CA HIS A 146 -3.25 11.18 -13.63
C HIS A 146 -3.68 12.28 -12.65
N PRO A 147 -4.58 13.21 -13.05
CA PRO A 147 -5.01 14.30 -12.17
C PRO A 147 -5.52 13.87 -10.79
N ALA A 148 -6.18 12.69 -10.68
CA ALA A 148 -6.60 12.13 -9.41
C ALA A 148 -5.41 11.74 -8.52
N ILE A 149 -4.36 11.15 -9.10
CA ILE A 149 -3.13 10.78 -8.40
C ILE A 149 -2.42 12.03 -7.90
N GLU A 150 -2.24 13.02 -8.77
CA GLU A 150 -1.56 14.28 -8.46
C GLU A 150 -2.26 15.04 -7.32
N ARG A 151 -3.58 15.22 -7.41
CA ARG A 151 -4.38 15.85 -6.37
C ARG A 151 -4.25 15.13 -5.02
N TYR A 152 -4.38 13.80 -5.03
CA TYR A 152 -4.27 12.99 -3.82
C TYR A 152 -2.87 13.08 -3.20
N LEU A 153 -1.81 12.89 -3.99
CA LEU A 153 -0.43 12.98 -3.50
C LEU A 153 -0.06 14.40 -3.04
N GLN A 154 -0.62 15.43 -3.65
CA GLN A 154 -0.46 16.80 -3.17
C GLN A 154 -1.00 16.96 -1.74
N SER A 155 -2.18 16.41 -1.45
CA SER A 155 -2.75 16.45 -0.09
C SER A 155 -1.90 15.69 0.92
N VAL A 156 -1.36 14.53 0.54
CA VAL A 156 -0.49 13.73 1.41
C VAL A 156 0.86 14.42 1.65
N SER A 157 1.45 15.03 0.60
CA SER A 157 2.77 15.66 0.67
C SER A 157 2.82 16.90 1.56
N GLN A 158 1.69 17.53 1.84
CA GLN A 158 1.61 18.66 2.77
C GLN A 158 1.75 18.25 4.24
N ARG A 159 1.72 16.97 4.56
CA ARG A 159 1.83 16.49 5.94
C ARG A 159 3.27 16.57 6.46
N PRO A 160 3.49 17.03 7.71
CA PRO A 160 4.83 17.10 8.30
C PRO A 160 5.56 15.74 8.33
N SER A 161 4.80 14.64 8.51
CA SER A 161 5.36 13.28 8.49
C SER A 161 5.91 12.89 7.12
N TYR A 162 5.26 13.34 6.04
CA TYR A 162 5.76 13.13 4.68
C TYR A 162 7.04 13.92 4.42
N GLN A 163 7.11 15.17 4.86
CA GLN A 163 8.29 16.02 4.69
C GLN A 163 9.52 15.39 5.35
N LYS A 164 9.39 14.88 6.59
CA LYS A 164 10.47 14.12 7.26
C LYS A 164 10.87 12.86 6.49
N PHE A 165 9.91 12.15 5.92
CA PHE A 165 10.17 10.97 5.11
C PHE A 165 10.92 11.34 3.82
N ALA A 166 10.51 12.41 3.14
CA ALA A 166 11.16 12.89 1.93
C ALA A 166 12.62 13.31 2.18
N GLU A 167 12.91 13.99 3.31
CA GLU A 167 14.26 14.33 3.74
C GLU A 167 15.13 13.09 3.94
N PHE A 168 14.59 12.05 4.59
CA PHE A 168 15.30 10.79 4.80
C PHE A 168 15.70 10.14 3.46
N PHE A 169 14.80 10.10 2.48
CA PHE A 169 15.07 9.52 1.16
C PHE A 169 15.92 10.39 0.23
N SER A 170 15.99 11.69 0.48
CA SER A 170 16.86 12.59 -0.28
C SER A 170 18.34 12.46 0.14
N ASN A 171 18.58 11.93 1.33
CA ASN A 171 19.91 11.75 1.93
C ASN A 171 20.39 10.29 1.88
N ALA A 172 19.61 9.36 1.38
CA ALA A 172 19.93 7.94 1.19
C ALA A 172 20.22 7.61 -0.28
#